data_2a76cb5343e981edf1d7496e9db4b85d
#
_entry.id   2a76cb5343e981edf1d7496e9db4b85d
#
_cell.length_a   1.000
_cell.length_b   1.000
_cell.length_c   1.000
_cell.angle_alpha   90.00
_cell.angle_beta   90.00
_cell.angle_gamma   90.00
#
_symmetry.space_group_name_H-M   'P 1'
#
loop_
_entity.id
_entity.type
_entity.pdbx_description
1 polymer ?
#
loop_
_entity_poly.entity_id
_entity_poly.type
_entity_poly.pdbx_seq_one_letter_code
_entity_poly.pdbx_strand_id
1 'polypeptide(L)'
;MPSVFDKDPLEPRQPAKQGRHRLPRINGLIAGVLVLTLLTTIPDNRRLGDALQVVLPLAALACAAAQGKAPAILGRYVVLEAGIKGPKYLLGDHPMNQRPDGGGRGFPSGHTAAATFGAAHLLHHCAGLHPATKGIVLLGAAFTGGSRIEAGRHTLWQTVAGALWGWAIALLPWSIFSGFRRRTWGRS
;
A
#
# COMPACT_ATOMS: atom_id res chain seq x y z
N MET A 1 -28.04 -44.08 35.13
CA MET A 1 -28.40 -42.97 34.22
C MET A 1 -27.61 -41.73 34.61
N PRO A 2 -26.59 -41.32 33.87
CA PRO A 2 -25.88 -40.06 34.14
C PRO A 2 -26.66 -38.89 33.56
N SER A 3 -26.80 -37.84 34.32
CA SER A 3 -27.58 -36.64 34.02
C SER A 3 -26.94 -35.80 32.88
N VAL A 4 -27.77 -35.43 31.90
CA VAL A 4 -27.39 -34.70 30.68
C VAL A 4 -27.33 -33.18 30.90
N PHE A 5 -27.32 -32.69 32.15
CA PHE A 5 -27.36 -31.24 32.48
C PHE A 5 -26.14 -30.84 33.31
N ASP A 6 -24.95 -30.83 32.67
CA ASP A 6 -23.83 -30.07 33.25
C ASP A 6 -22.92 -29.55 32.15
N LYS A 7 -23.41 -28.53 31.43
CA LYS A 7 -22.59 -27.59 30.68
C LYS A 7 -23.05 -26.17 31.07
N ASP A 8 -22.25 -25.57 31.94
CA ASP A 8 -22.40 -24.19 32.36
C ASP A 8 -22.39 -23.23 31.13
N PRO A 9 -23.49 -22.46 30.86
CA PRO A 9 -23.57 -21.57 29.69
C PRO A 9 -22.69 -20.32 29.77
N LEU A 10 -21.95 -20.13 30.87
CA LEU A 10 -21.24 -18.88 31.16
C LEU A 10 -19.71 -19.00 31.08
N GLU A 11 -19.17 -20.11 30.58
CA GLU A 11 -17.72 -20.16 30.37
C GLU A 11 -17.32 -19.20 29.23
N PRO A 12 -16.51 -18.14 29.52
CA PRO A 12 -16.09 -17.18 28.50
C PRO A 12 -15.23 -17.93 27.46
N ARG A 13 -15.70 -18.00 26.22
CA ARG A 13 -14.94 -18.57 25.10
C ARG A 13 -13.57 -17.90 25.04
N GLN A 14 -12.54 -18.60 25.39
CA GLN A 14 -11.17 -18.12 25.22
C GLN A 14 -10.96 -17.75 23.74
N PRO A 15 -10.49 -16.52 23.46
CA PRO A 15 -10.20 -16.14 22.08
C PRO A 15 -9.15 -17.10 21.52
N ALA A 16 -9.48 -17.72 20.38
CA ALA A 16 -8.59 -18.62 19.69
C ALA A 16 -7.20 -17.96 19.58
N LYS A 17 -6.16 -18.67 20.06
CA LYS A 17 -4.75 -18.23 19.95
C LYS A 17 -4.42 -18.04 18.47
N GLN A 18 -4.64 -16.84 17.96
CA GLN A 18 -4.21 -16.44 16.62
C GLN A 18 -2.70 -16.59 16.52
N GLY A 19 -2.27 -17.42 15.56
CA GLY A 19 -0.89 -17.82 15.35
C GLY A 19 0.09 -16.64 15.24
N ARG A 20 0.68 -16.25 16.35
CA ARG A 20 1.64 -15.13 16.51
C ARG A 20 3.04 -15.43 15.96
N HIS A 21 3.29 -16.60 15.34
CA HIS A 21 4.68 -17.06 15.13
C HIS A 21 5.34 -16.69 13.79
N ARG A 22 4.63 -16.05 12.83
CA ARG A 22 5.25 -15.69 11.53
C ARG A 22 5.68 -14.20 11.39
N LEU A 23 5.25 -13.35 12.29
CA LEU A 23 5.43 -11.89 12.18
C LEU A 23 6.87 -11.38 12.35
N PRO A 24 7.73 -11.92 13.26
CA PRO A 24 9.10 -11.41 13.40
C PRO A 24 9.96 -11.61 12.15
N ARG A 25 9.74 -12.70 11.37
CA ARG A 25 10.49 -12.95 10.13
C ARG A 25 10.13 -11.97 9.02
N ILE A 26 8.86 -11.57 8.92
CA ILE A 26 8.40 -10.58 7.93
C ILE A 26 8.97 -9.19 8.24
N ASN A 27 9.03 -8.80 9.51
CA ASN A 27 9.63 -7.52 9.92
C ASN A 27 11.09 -7.45 9.53
N GLY A 28 11.87 -8.51 9.79
CA GLY A 28 13.27 -8.61 9.40
C GLY A 28 13.46 -8.55 7.88
N LEU A 29 12.62 -9.24 7.13
CA LEU A 29 12.67 -9.22 5.67
C LEU A 29 12.37 -7.83 5.11
N ILE A 30 11.29 -7.17 5.57
CA ILE A 30 10.93 -5.82 5.13
C ILE A 30 12.05 -4.83 5.48
N ALA A 31 12.55 -4.86 6.72
CA ALA A 31 13.64 -4.00 7.13
C ALA A 31 14.91 -4.26 6.31
N GLY A 32 15.27 -5.52 6.07
CA GLY A 32 16.44 -5.91 5.27
C GLY A 32 16.34 -5.41 3.83
N VAL A 33 15.18 -5.56 3.19
CA VAL A 33 14.94 -5.08 1.81
C VAL A 33 15.05 -3.55 1.77
N LEU A 34 14.45 -2.84 2.73
CA LEU A 34 14.52 -1.38 2.79
C LEU A 34 15.96 -0.89 3.00
N VAL A 35 16.73 -1.52 3.90
CA VAL A 35 18.14 -1.19 4.13
C VAL A 35 18.98 -1.49 2.90
N LEU A 36 18.80 -2.65 2.26
CA LEU A 36 19.51 -2.99 1.03
C LEU A 36 19.19 -1.99 -0.09
N THR A 37 17.92 -1.60 -0.26
CA THR A 37 17.52 -0.57 -1.21
C THR A 37 18.23 0.75 -0.92
N LEU A 38 18.24 1.16 0.35
CA LEU A 38 18.93 2.37 0.77
C LEU A 38 20.42 2.32 0.43
N LEU A 39 21.12 1.25 0.80
CA LEU A 39 22.54 1.08 0.58
C LEU A 39 22.93 1.02 -0.91
N THR A 40 22.08 0.48 -1.78
CA THR A 40 22.37 0.35 -3.21
C THR A 40 22.01 1.60 -4.02
N THR A 41 21.21 2.52 -3.46
CA THR A 41 20.72 3.71 -4.18
C THR A 41 21.29 5.03 -3.68
N ILE A 42 22.02 5.05 -2.56
CA ILE A 42 22.80 6.22 -2.16
C ILE A 42 24.02 6.33 -3.12
N PRO A 43 24.27 7.50 -3.78
CA PRO A 43 23.89 8.86 -3.38
C PRO A 43 22.80 9.55 -4.23
N ASP A 44 22.01 8.83 -5.03
CA ASP A 44 21.07 9.44 -5.98
C ASP A 44 19.63 9.45 -5.42
N ASN A 45 19.19 10.62 -4.93
CA ASN A 45 17.84 10.82 -4.39
C ASN A 45 16.74 10.36 -5.36
N ARG A 46 16.94 10.55 -6.66
CA ARG A 46 15.97 10.16 -7.68
C ARG A 46 15.88 8.64 -7.78
N ARG A 47 17.02 7.94 -7.81
CA ARG A 47 17.05 6.47 -7.88
C ARG A 47 16.44 5.85 -6.64
N LEU A 48 16.70 6.43 -5.46
CA LEU A 48 16.08 5.97 -4.22
C LEU A 48 14.55 6.14 -4.28
N GLY A 49 14.04 7.28 -4.75
CA GLY A 49 12.61 7.49 -4.95
C GLY A 49 11.99 6.52 -5.98
N ASP A 50 12.74 6.23 -7.07
CA ASP A 50 12.33 5.25 -8.08
C ASP A 50 12.29 3.82 -7.53
N ALA A 51 13.21 3.46 -6.63
CA ALA A 51 13.23 2.16 -5.97
C ALA A 51 12.09 2.01 -4.94
N LEU A 52 11.88 3.03 -4.10
CA LEU A 52 10.88 2.99 -3.04
C LEU A 52 9.44 2.87 -3.56
N GLN A 53 9.12 3.46 -4.71
CA GLN A 53 7.80 3.30 -5.34
C GLN A 53 7.49 1.84 -5.72
N VAL A 54 8.51 1.00 -5.88
CA VAL A 54 8.37 -0.44 -6.19
C VAL A 54 8.46 -1.27 -4.92
N VAL A 55 9.46 -0.99 -4.08
CA VAL A 55 9.76 -1.77 -2.88
C VAL A 55 8.60 -1.71 -1.86
N LEU A 56 8.01 -0.54 -1.64
CA LEU A 56 6.93 -0.40 -0.66
C LEU A 56 5.66 -1.17 -1.04
N PRO A 57 5.14 -1.10 -2.29
CA PRO A 57 4.01 -1.96 -2.70
C PRO A 57 4.34 -3.45 -2.69
N LEU A 58 5.57 -3.86 -3.06
CA LEU A 58 5.98 -5.26 -3.01
C LEU A 58 6.07 -5.77 -1.57
N ALA A 59 6.59 -4.98 -0.64
CA ALA A 59 6.59 -5.31 0.78
C ALA A 59 5.17 -5.46 1.33
N ALA A 60 4.26 -4.57 0.91
CA ALA A 60 2.84 -4.64 1.24
C ALA A 60 2.18 -5.90 0.66
N LEU A 61 2.49 -6.26 -0.58
CA LEU A 61 2.02 -7.50 -1.23
C LEU A 61 2.53 -8.73 -0.49
N ALA A 62 3.81 -8.78 -0.12
CA ALA A 62 4.39 -9.88 0.64
C ALA A 62 3.69 -10.06 2.00
N CYS A 63 3.43 -8.96 2.70
CA CYS A 63 2.67 -8.98 3.94
C CYS A 63 1.23 -9.47 3.74
N ALA A 64 0.54 -8.99 2.71
CA ALA A 64 -0.81 -9.42 2.38
C ALA A 64 -0.86 -10.89 1.97
N ALA A 65 0.12 -11.38 1.21
CA ALA A 65 0.26 -12.77 0.80
C ALA A 65 0.43 -13.70 2.01
N ALA A 66 1.26 -13.31 2.98
CA ALA A 66 1.43 -14.06 4.22
C ALA A 66 0.14 -14.16 5.06
N GLN A 67 -0.82 -13.26 4.83
CA GLN A 67 -2.15 -13.25 5.46
C GLN A 67 -3.23 -13.91 4.58
N GLY A 68 -2.89 -14.46 3.39
CA GLY A 68 -3.86 -14.98 2.42
C GLY A 68 -4.70 -13.90 1.72
N LYS A 69 -4.27 -12.63 1.74
CA LYS A 69 -5.00 -11.47 1.22
C LYS A 69 -4.39 -10.87 -0.06
N ALA A 70 -3.49 -11.60 -0.74
CA ALA A 70 -2.84 -11.14 -1.97
C ALA A 70 -3.84 -10.66 -3.05
N PRO A 71 -4.95 -11.37 -3.35
CA PRO A 71 -5.91 -10.89 -4.34
C PRO A 71 -6.54 -9.53 -4.00
N ALA A 72 -6.70 -9.26 -2.69
CA ALA A 72 -7.29 -8.01 -2.22
C ALA A 72 -6.38 -6.81 -2.48
N ILE A 73 -5.10 -6.92 -2.21
CA ILE A 73 -4.14 -5.84 -2.45
C ILE A 73 -3.90 -5.65 -3.95
N LEU A 74 -3.85 -6.71 -4.73
CA LEU A 74 -3.72 -6.64 -6.19
C LEU A 74 -4.91 -5.92 -6.83
N GLY A 75 -6.14 -6.23 -6.42
CA GLY A 75 -7.33 -5.54 -6.89
C GLY A 75 -7.31 -4.03 -6.57
N ARG A 76 -6.89 -3.65 -5.35
CA ARG A 76 -6.71 -2.25 -5.00
C ARG A 76 -5.61 -1.58 -5.83
N TYR A 77 -4.52 -2.29 -6.12
CA TYR A 77 -3.44 -1.76 -6.94
C TYR A 77 -3.89 -1.48 -8.39
N VAL A 78 -4.75 -2.32 -8.96
CA VAL A 78 -5.36 -2.07 -10.28
C VAL A 78 -6.21 -0.79 -10.25
N VAL A 79 -7.00 -0.56 -9.20
CA VAL A 79 -7.78 0.68 -9.03
C VAL A 79 -6.87 1.88 -8.83
N LEU A 80 -5.77 1.73 -8.07
CA LEU A 80 -4.74 2.75 -7.91
C LEU A 80 -4.22 3.20 -9.27
N GLU A 81 -3.77 2.26 -10.10
CA GLU A 81 -3.22 2.52 -11.43
C GLU A 81 -4.24 3.17 -12.38
N ALA A 82 -5.49 2.72 -12.34
CA ALA A 82 -6.57 3.32 -13.13
C ALA A 82 -6.79 4.78 -12.76
N GLY A 83 -6.81 5.11 -11.46
CA GLY A 83 -6.97 6.49 -10.99
C GLY A 83 -5.74 7.37 -11.17
N ILE A 84 -4.55 6.78 -11.40
CA ILE A 84 -3.36 7.52 -11.82
C ILE A 84 -3.39 7.77 -13.33
N LYS A 85 -3.67 6.74 -14.12
CA LYS A 85 -3.63 6.82 -15.58
C LYS A 85 -4.82 7.58 -16.16
N GLY A 86 -6.02 7.38 -15.62
CA GLY A 86 -7.24 8.05 -16.07
C GLY A 86 -7.08 9.57 -16.18
N PRO A 87 -6.82 10.28 -15.08
CA PRO A 87 -6.63 11.74 -15.12
C PRO A 87 -5.52 12.20 -16.07
N LYS A 88 -4.41 11.45 -16.16
CA LYS A 88 -3.29 11.78 -17.07
C LYS A 88 -3.69 11.84 -18.53
N TYR A 89 -4.63 10.97 -18.95
CA TYR A 89 -5.12 10.96 -20.32
C TYR A 89 -6.30 11.91 -20.51
N LEU A 90 -7.22 11.98 -19.53
CA LEU A 90 -8.41 12.83 -19.62
C LEU A 90 -8.09 14.32 -19.58
N LEU A 91 -7.08 14.73 -18.82
CA LEU A 91 -6.69 16.12 -18.70
C LEU A 91 -5.90 16.64 -19.91
N GLY A 92 -5.32 15.75 -20.72
CA GLY A 92 -4.54 16.17 -21.91
C GLY A 92 -3.53 17.28 -21.57
N ASP A 93 -3.63 18.41 -22.27
CA ASP A 93 -2.72 19.55 -22.12
C ASP A 93 -3.16 20.57 -21.04
N HIS A 94 -4.15 20.21 -20.20
CA HIS A 94 -4.59 21.08 -19.11
C HIS A 94 -3.41 21.46 -18.18
N PRO A 95 -3.29 22.74 -17.72
CA PRO A 95 -2.17 23.21 -16.91
C PRO A 95 -1.88 22.35 -15.66
N MET A 96 -2.92 21.78 -15.04
CA MET A 96 -2.79 20.85 -13.91
C MET A 96 -1.97 19.61 -14.23
N ASN A 97 -1.99 19.20 -15.51
CA ASN A 97 -1.33 17.99 -16.01
C ASN A 97 0.09 18.23 -16.53
N GLN A 98 0.50 19.51 -16.61
CA GLN A 98 1.85 19.87 -17.04
C GLN A 98 2.85 19.68 -15.88
N ARG A 99 4.03 19.19 -16.22
CA ARG A 99 5.14 19.05 -15.28
C ARG A 99 6.03 20.29 -15.29
N PRO A 100 6.78 20.55 -14.21
CA PRO A 100 7.73 21.65 -14.18
C PRO A 100 8.82 21.56 -15.27
N ASP A 101 9.18 20.34 -15.70
CA ASP A 101 10.14 20.10 -16.79
C ASP A 101 9.56 20.29 -18.21
N GLY A 102 8.35 20.79 -18.34
CA GLY A 102 7.64 20.98 -19.61
C GLY A 102 6.96 19.72 -20.16
N GLY A 103 7.11 18.57 -19.52
CA GLY A 103 6.42 17.34 -19.91
C GLY A 103 4.95 17.33 -19.53
N GLY A 104 4.12 16.63 -20.31
CA GLY A 104 2.72 16.36 -19.97
C GLY A 104 2.53 15.19 -19.00
N ARG A 105 1.26 14.88 -18.67
CA ARG A 105 0.84 13.71 -17.86
C ARG A 105 1.41 13.75 -16.43
N GLY A 106 1.43 14.94 -15.83
CA GLY A 106 1.97 15.17 -14.49
C GLY A 106 1.00 14.78 -13.36
N PHE A 107 -0.33 14.88 -13.57
CA PHE A 107 -1.31 14.73 -12.50
C PHE A 107 -2.07 13.39 -12.56
N PRO A 108 -2.19 12.70 -11.42
CA PRO A 108 -1.42 12.84 -10.19
C PRO A 108 -0.03 12.17 -10.29
N SER A 109 0.86 12.37 -9.28
CA SER A 109 2.16 11.69 -9.22
C SER A 109 2.01 10.19 -8.98
N GLY A 110 2.35 9.37 -9.97
CA GLY A 110 2.26 7.91 -9.87
C GLY A 110 3.26 7.32 -8.88
N HIS A 111 4.51 7.83 -8.85
CA HIS A 111 5.55 7.37 -7.93
C HIS A 111 5.12 7.58 -6.48
N THR A 112 4.62 8.77 -6.16
CA THR A 112 4.14 9.09 -4.83
C THR A 112 2.92 8.24 -4.46
N ALA A 113 1.98 8.08 -5.39
CA ALA A 113 0.79 7.27 -5.15
C ALA A 113 1.13 5.80 -4.85
N ALA A 114 2.03 5.19 -5.62
CA ALA A 114 2.46 3.81 -5.41
C ALA A 114 3.20 3.64 -4.07
N ALA A 115 4.16 4.53 -3.77
CA ALA A 115 4.90 4.49 -2.51
C ALA A 115 3.96 4.67 -1.30
N THR A 116 3.05 5.65 -1.36
CA THR A 116 2.09 5.91 -0.28
C THR A 116 1.07 4.78 -0.12
N PHE A 117 0.60 4.18 -1.22
CA PHE A 117 -0.24 2.99 -1.17
C PHE A 117 0.43 1.84 -0.43
N GLY A 118 1.69 1.52 -0.76
CA GLY A 118 2.47 0.49 -0.09
C GLY A 118 2.65 0.79 1.40
N ALA A 119 3.04 2.03 1.72
CA ALA A 119 3.22 2.49 3.09
C ALA A 119 1.92 2.40 3.90
N ALA A 120 0.82 2.95 3.41
CA ALA A 120 -0.48 2.92 4.08
C ALA A 120 -0.96 1.48 4.32
N HIS A 121 -0.80 0.59 3.33
CA HIS A 121 -1.14 -0.82 3.51
C HIS A 121 -0.31 -1.48 4.61
N LEU A 122 1.01 -1.25 4.64
CA LEU A 122 1.91 -1.75 5.67
C LEU A 122 1.52 -1.23 7.06
N LEU A 123 1.20 0.06 7.19
CA LEU A 123 0.83 0.67 8.46
C LEU A 123 -0.48 0.12 9.04
N HIS A 124 -1.49 -0.07 8.18
CA HIS A 124 -2.86 -0.35 8.63
C HIS A 124 -3.24 -1.83 8.56
N HIS A 125 -2.63 -2.60 7.65
CA HIS A 125 -3.04 -3.99 7.40
C HIS A 125 -1.97 -5.02 7.77
N CYS A 126 -0.74 -4.61 8.08
CA CYS A 126 0.32 -5.49 8.54
C CYS A 126 0.44 -5.46 10.07
N ALA A 127 -0.32 -6.32 10.73
CA ALA A 127 -0.25 -6.44 12.18
C ALA A 127 1.16 -6.87 12.65
N GLY A 128 1.64 -6.28 13.74
CA GLY A 128 2.93 -6.63 14.36
C GLY A 128 4.15 -5.96 13.74
N LEU A 129 4.01 -5.00 12.83
CA LEU A 129 5.11 -4.15 12.40
C LEU A 129 5.64 -3.33 13.58
N HIS A 130 6.96 -3.38 13.81
CA HIS A 130 7.60 -2.59 14.85
C HIS A 130 7.40 -1.08 14.59
N PRO A 131 7.20 -0.23 15.61
CA PRO A 131 6.99 1.21 15.43
C PRO A 131 8.08 1.89 14.60
N ALA A 132 9.36 1.53 14.80
CA ALA A 132 10.46 2.06 14.00
C ALA A 132 10.32 1.71 12.51
N THR A 133 9.91 0.47 12.18
CA THR A 133 9.65 0.05 10.78
C THR A 133 8.51 0.86 10.16
N LYS A 134 7.46 1.13 10.92
CA LYS A 134 6.36 2.00 10.48
C LYS A 134 6.84 3.42 10.18
N GLY A 135 7.70 3.98 11.04
CA GLY A 135 8.32 5.29 10.81
C GLY A 135 9.16 5.32 9.53
N ILE A 136 10.03 4.31 9.32
CA ILE A 136 10.89 4.20 8.12
C ILE A 136 10.03 4.10 6.85
N VAL A 137 8.98 3.28 6.87
CA VAL A 137 8.05 3.11 5.74
C VAL A 137 7.35 4.43 5.38
N LEU A 138 6.88 5.16 6.39
CA LEU A 138 6.24 6.47 6.20
C LEU A 138 7.21 7.51 5.64
N LEU A 139 8.41 7.58 6.20
CA LEU A 139 9.48 8.47 5.72
C LEU A 139 9.90 8.11 4.29
N GLY A 140 9.97 6.84 3.93
CA GLY A 140 10.25 6.38 2.57
C GLY A 140 9.21 6.85 1.55
N ALA A 141 7.92 6.79 1.92
CA ALA A 141 6.85 7.30 1.05
C ALA A 141 6.92 8.83 0.91
N ALA A 142 7.15 9.56 2.00
CA ALA A 142 7.33 11.01 1.97
C ALA A 142 8.56 11.42 1.15
N PHE A 143 9.68 10.73 1.34
CA PHE A 143 10.90 10.92 0.56
C PHE A 143 10.66 10.72 -0.95
N THR A 144 9.90 9.67 -1.33
CA THR A 144 9.54 9.44 -2.73
C THR A 144 8.83 10.66 -3.32
N GLY A 145 7.89 11.26 -2.60
CA GLY A 145 7.23 12.49 -3.03
C GLY A 145 8.20 13.66 -3.19
N GLY A 146 9.04 13.91 -2.18
CA GLY A 146 10.07 14.95 -2.18
C GLY A 146 11.04 14.82 -3.35
N SER A 147 11.54 13.60 -3.61
CA SER A 147 12.46 13.32 -4.72
C SER A 147 11.86 13.63 -6.11
N ARG A 148 10.53 13.55 -6.26
CA ARG A 148 9.85 13.93 -7.53
C ARG A 148 9.77 15.43 -7.71
N ILE A 149 9.59 16.18 -6.62
CA ILE A 149 9.59 17.65 -6.64
C ILE A 149 11.01 18.15 -6.92
N GLU A 150 12.00 17.64 -6.18
CA GLU A 150 13.42 17.97 -6.36
C GLU A 150 13.90 17.71 -7.80
N ALA A 151 13.51 16.58 -8.38
CA ALA A 151 13.83 16.24 -9.77
C ALA A 151 13.06 17.04 -10.83
N GLY A 152 12.23 18.01 -10.46
CA GLY A 152 11.40 18.81 -11.38
C GLY A 152 10.34 18.00 -12.14
N ARG A 153 10.04 16.77 -11.69
CA ARG A 153 9.11 15.87 -12.40
C ARG A 153 7.66 16.08 -12.04
N HIS A 154 7.40 16.63 -10.85
CA HIS A 154 6.05 16.88 -10.34
C HIS A 154 6.03 18.16 -9.51
N THR A 155 4.90 18.86 -9.55
CA THR A 155 4.60 19.94 -8.61
C THR A 155 4.22 19.37 -7.25
N LEU A 156 4.25 20.22 -6.22
CA LEU A 156 3.77 19.85 -4.88
C LEU A 156 2.33 19.28 -4.93
N TRP A 157 1.42 19.94 -5.66
CA TRP A 157 0.02 19.51 -5.76
C TRP A 157 -0.16 18.17 -6.44
N GLN A 158 0.59 17.89 -7.51
CA GLN A 158 0.59 16.57 -8.17
C GLN A 158 1.08 15.49 -7.23
N THR A 159 2.06 15.80 -6.40
CA THR A 159 2.63 14.90 -5.39
C THR A 159 1.65 14.65 -4.25
N VAL A 160 1.06 15.70 -3.69
CA VAL A 160 0.04 15.59 -2.63
C VAL A 160 -1.19 14.82 -3.11
N ALA A 161 -1.68 15.13 -4.32
CA ALA A 161 -2.81 14.40 -4.91
C ALA A 161 -2.49 12.89 -5.08
N GLY A 162 -1.27 12.58 -5.52
CA GLY A 162 -0.80 11.19 -5.60
C GLY A 162 -0.76 10.51 -4.22
N ALA A 163 -0.23 11.19 -3.21
CA ALA A 163 -0.18 10.68 -1.84
C ALA A 163 -1.57 10.39 -1.27
N LEU A 164 -2.49 11.35 -1.39
CA LEU A 164 -3.87 11.20 -0.92
C LEU A 164 -4.59 10.05 -1.63
N TRP A 165 -4.42 9.94 -2.96
CA TRP A 165 -4.99 8.85 -3.75
C TRP A 165 -4.44 7.49 -3.30
N GLY A 166 -3.11 7.36 -3.19
CA GLY A 166 -2.48 6.12 -2.73
C GLY A 166 -2.95 5.70 -1.35
N TRP A 167 -3.04 6.65 -0.42
CA TRP A 167 -3.52 6.40 0.93
C TRP A 167 -4.99 5.96 0.94
N ALA A 168 -5.87 6.67 0.24
CA ALA A 168 -7.29 6.35 0.16
C ALA A 168 -7.54 4.95 -0.41
N ILE A 169 -6.85 4.59 -1.51
CA ILE A 169 -7.02 3.26 -2.13
C ILE A 169 -6.50 2.13 -1.25
N ALA A 170 -5.42 2.35 -0.50
CA ALA A 170 -4.92 1.35 0.45
C ALA A 170 -5.94 1.00 1.53
N LEU A 171 -6.75 1.97 1.96
CA LEU A 171 -7.77 1.83 3.01
C LEU A 171 -9.14 1.37 2.51
N LEU A 172 -9.37 1.28 1.19
CA LEU A 172 -10.67 0.85 0.65
C LEU A 172 -11.07 -0.53 1.21
N PRO A 173 -12.30 -0.68 1.72
CA PRO A 173 -12.79 -1.96 2.20
C PRO A 173 -12.84 -3.00 1.07
N TRP A 174 -12.36 -4.22 1.33
CA TRP A 174 -12.42 -5.30 0.34
C TRP A 174 -13.86 -5.68 -0.06
N SER A 175 -14.83 -5.44 0.80
CA SER A 175 -16.25 -5.71 0.53
C SER A 175 -16.77 -5.05 -0.75
N ILE A 176 -16.19 -3.92 -1.14
CA ILE A 176 -16.53 -3.23 -2.41
C ILE A 176 -16.22 -4.12 -3.62
N PHE A 177 -15.15 -4.91 -3.57
CA PHE A 177 -14.71 -5.78 -4.67
C PHE A 177 -15.34 -7.19 -4.59
N SER A 178 -15.68 -7.68 -3.41
CA SER A 178 -16.26 -9.01 -3.22
C SER A 178 -17.72 -9.09 -3.67
N GLY A 179 -18.44 -7.97 -3.67
CA GLY A 179 -19.83 -7.87 -4.17
C GLY A 179 -19.94 -8.12 -5.67
N PHE A 180 -18.92 -7.76 -6.45
CA PHE A 180 -18.90 -7.97 -7.91
C PHE A 180 -18.81 -9.46 -8.26
N ARG A 181 -18.03 -10.26 -7.51
CA ARG A 181 -17.86 -11.70 -7.77
C ARG A 181 -19.13 -12.51 -7.48
N ARG A 182 -19.97 -12.11 -6.53
CA ARG A 182 -21.22 -12.82 -6.23
C ARG A 182 -22.29 -12.61 -7.31
N ARG A 183 -22.26 -11.49 -8.03
CA ARG A 183 -23.26 -11.19 -9.10
C ARG A 183 -22.99 -11.92 -10.40
N THR A 184 -21.73 -12.27 -10.69
CA THR A 184 -21.34 -12.91 -11.96
C THR A 184 -21.45 -14.44 -11.94
N TRP A 185 -21.39 -15.08 -10.76
CA TRP A 185 -21.40 -16.56 -10.63
C TRP A 185 -22.72 -17.12 -10.07
N GLY A 186 -23.68 -16.28 -9.75
CA GLY A 186 -25.01 -16.68 -9.27
C GLY A 186 -26.10 -16.79 -10.34
N ARG A 187 -25.75 -16.84 -11.63
CA ARG A 187 -26.65 -17.01 -12.78
C ARG A 187 -26.18 -18.16 -13.67
N SER A 188 -26.10 -19.35 -13.10
CA SER A 188 -26.04 -20.59 -13.87
C SER A 188 -26.87 -21.65 -13.18
#